data_474bdd131c22b106b6b3894409e05eaf
#
_entry.id   474bdd131c22b106b6b3894409e05eaf
#
_cell.length_a   1.000
_cell.length_b   1.000
_cell.length_c   1.000
_cell.angle_alpha   90.00
_cell.angle_beta   90.00
_cell.angle_gamma   90.00
#
_symmetry.space_group_name_H-M   'P 1'
#
loop_
_entity.id
_entity.type
_entity.pdbx_description
1 polymer ?
#
loop_
_entity_poly.entity_id
_entity_poly.type
_entity_poly.pdbx_seq_one_letter_code
_entity_poly.pdbx_strand_id
1 'polypeptide(L)'
;TKDRIVKAMSKLYSEATANDIVVFFFSGHGYPGGFVAHDAMLDYQVIRKAMASTSCKNKMIFADACYAGKIRTNGHNSQNSMASAKKANVMLFLSSRSNEMSIERRDMKNGFFTTYLVQGLRGGADANRDRTITAKELFSYVHSGVIKLSRNMQHPVMWGKFSNDM
;
A
#
# COMPACT_ATOMS: atom_id res chain seq x y z
N THR A 1 16.61 7.77 -6.62
CA THR A 1 16.63 7.09 -7.93
C THR A 1 16.04 5.70 -7.83
N LYS A 2 15.52 5.19 -8.94
CA LYS A 2 14.98 3.82 -9.06
C LYS A 2 15.97 2.77 -8.54
N ASP A 3 17.22 2.86 -8.98
CA ASP A 3 18.26 1.90 -8.60
C ASP A 3 18.53 1.88 -7.09
N ARG A 4 18.50 3.05 -6.45
CA ARG A 4 18.67 3.13 -4.99
C ARG A 4 17.50 2.48 -4.26
N ILE A 5 16.26 2.67 -4.75
CA ILE A 5 15.07 2.03 -4.19
C ILE A 5 15.19 0.51 -4.33
N VAL A 6 15.53 0.01 -5.53
CA VAL A 6 15.66 -1.43 -5.79
C VAL A 6 16.77 -2.05 -4.93
N LYS A 7 17.93 -1.42 -4.82
CA LYS A 7 19.03 -1.88 -3.96
C LYS A 7 18.62 -1.91 -2.48
N ALA A 8 17.93 -0.87 -2.01
CA ALA A 8 17.44 -0.82 -0.62
C ALA A 8 16.42 -1.92 -0.33
N MET A 9 15.45 -2.13 -1.23
CA MET A 9 14.49 -3.24 -1.10
C MET A 9 15.21 -4.59 -1.08
N SER A 10 16.13 -4.84 -2.02
CA SER A 10 16.86 -6.11 -2.10
C SER A 10 17.63 -6.38 -0.82
N LYS A 11 18.34 -5.38 -0.29
CA LYS A 11 19.09 -5.51 0.96
C LYS A 11 18.16 -5.81 2.14
N LEU A 12 17.21 -4.91 2.42
CA LEU A 12 16.33 -5.03 3.60
C LEU A 12 15.51 -6.32 3.57
N TYR A 13 15.03 -6.72 2.39
CA TYR A 13 14.17 -7.89 2.28
C TYR A 13 14.94 -9.21 2.32
N SER A 14 16.22 -9.21 1.95
CA SER A 14 17.09 -10.39 2.12
C SER A 14 17.54 -10.59 3.56
N GLU A 15 17.62 -9.52 4.33
CA GLU A 15 17.98 -9.55 5.76
C GLU A 15 16.76 -9.88 6.66
N ALA A 16 15.53 -9.69 6.15
CA ALA A 16 14.31 -9.93 6.91
C ALA A 16 14.06 -11.43 7.14
N THR A 17 13.72 -11.77 8.38
CA THR A 17 13.40 -13.13 8.84
C THR A 17 11.89 -13.39 8.82
N ALA A 18 11.49 -14.63 9.13
CA ALA A 18 10.08 -15.01 9.22
C ALA A 18 9.30 -14.27 10.33
N ASN A 19 10.00 -13.70 11.31
CA ASN A 19 9.41 -12.99 12.45
C ASN A 19 9.34 -11.47 12.26
N ASP A 20 9.89 -10.97 11.15
CA ASP A 20 9.88 -9.54 10.84
C ASP A 20 8.63 -9.14 10.07
N ILE A 21 8.37 -7.82 10.03
CA ILE A 21 7.36 -7.20 9.16
C ILE A 21 8.08 -6.38 8.11
N VAL A 22 7.85 -6.69 6.85
CA VAL A 22 8.39 -5.92 5.72
C VAL A 22 7.34 -4.95 5.23
N VAL A 23 7.69 -3.67 5.23
CA VAL A 23 6.81 -2.59 4.78
C VAL A 23 7.41 -1.88 3.58
N PHE A 24 6.61 -1.68 2.54
CA PHE A 24 6.89 -0.76 1.45
C PHE A 24 5.86 0.38 1.49
N PHE A 25 6.34 1.59 1.69
CA PHE A 25 5.52 2.79 1.63
C PHE A 25 5.94 3.65 0.43
N PHE A 26 4.98 4.10 -0.35
CA PHE A 26 5.20 5.05 -1.43
C PHE A 26 4.14 6.15 -1.40
N SER A 27 4.58 7.40 -1.53
CA SER A 27 3.72 8.55 -1.76
C SER A 27 4.30 9.39 -2.90
N GLY A 28 3.51 9.64 -3.94
CA GLY A 28 3.96 10.38 -5.11
C GLY A 28 3.16 10.07 -6.36
N HIS A 29 3.74 10.34 -7.52
CA HIS A 29 3.06 10.09 -8.78
C HIS A 29 3.02 8.62 -9.15
N GLY A 30 1.84 8.16 -9.56
CA GLY A 30 1.62 6.82 -10.08
C GLY A 30 1.20 6.86 -11.56
N TYR A 31 1.44 5.75 -12.23
CA TYR A 31 0.97 5.52 -13.61
C TYR A 31 0.45 4.07 -13.75
N PRO A 32 -0.24 3.76 -14.86
CA PRO A 32 -0.71 2.40 -15.08
C PRO A 32 0.43 1.39 -15.27
N GLY A 33 0.98 0.85 -14.19
CA GLY A 33 2.07 -0.14 -14.23
C GLY A 33 3.16 0.08 -13.19
N GLY A 34 3.21 1.24 -12.52
CA GLY A 34 4.22 1.51 -11.53
C GLY A 34 4.12 2.88 -10.85
N PHE A 35 5.18 3.22 -10.14
CA PHE A 35 5.37 4.50 -9.50
C PHE A 35 6.45 5.31 -10.21
N VAL A 36 6.37 6.62 -10.13
CA VAL A 36 7.38 7.53 -10.69
C VAL A 36 8.43 7.81 -9.63
N ALA A 37 9.61 7.21 -9.77
CA ALA A 37 10.78 7.62 -9.00
C ALA A 37 11.39 8.89 -9.61
N HIS A 38 12.36 9.50 -8.93
CA HIS A 38 12.98 10.76 -9.35
C HIS A 38 13.52 10.73 -10.80
N ASP A 39 14.05 9.60 -11.24
CA ASP A 39 14.78 9.45 -12.50
C ASP A 39 14.15 8.45 -13.48
N ALA A 40 13.27 7.58 -13.01
CA ALA A 40 12.70 6.53 -13.83
C ALA A 40 11.42 5.94 -13.21
N MET A 41 10.71 5.15 -13.98
CA MET A 41 9.56 4.42 -13.49
C MET A 41 9.95 3.18 -12.70
N LEU A 42 9.35 3.01 -11.52
CA LEU A 42 9.47 1.81 -10.68
C LEU A 42 8.26 0.90 -10.93
N ASP A 43 8.47 -0.10 -11.77
CA ASP A 43 7.41 -1.02 -12.15
C ASP A 43 6.86 -1.83 -10.96
N TYR A 44 5.57 -2.04 -10.91
CA TYR A 44 4.93 -2.86 -9.88
C TYR A 44 5.47 -4.29 -9.82
N GLN A 45 5.93 -4.82 -10.94
CA GLN A 45 6.55 -6.16 -10.98
C GLN A 45 7.85 -6.24 -10.17
N VAL A 46 8.65 -5.17 -10.16
CA VAL A 46 9.89 -5.11 -9.38
C VAL A 46 9.57 -5.19 -7.89
N ILE A 47 8.59 -4.41 -7.43
CA ILE A 47 8.14 -4.42 -6.03
C ILE A 47 7.60 -5.80 -5.65
N ARG A 48 6.76 -6.40 -6.51
CA ARG A 48 6.19 -7.73 -6.25
C ARG A 48 7.24 -8.84 -6.20
N LYS A 49 8.23 -8.80 -7.09
CA LYS A 49 9.35 -9.75 -7.06
C LYS A 49 10.15 -9.63 -5.78
N ALA A 50 10.46 -8.40 -5.35
CA ALA A 50 11.14 -8.15 -4.10
C ALA A 50 10.32 -8.65 -2.89
N MET A 51 9.01 -8.40 -2.87
CA MET A 51 8.12 -8.92 -1.82
C MET A 51 8.01 -10.45 -1.85
N ALA A 52 8.12 -11.09 -3.01
CA ALA A 52 8.06 -12.55 -3.13
C ALA A 52 9.36 -13.23 -2.72
N SER A 53 10.51 -12.55 -2.83
CA SER A 53 11.83 -13.13 -2.55
C SER A 53 12.19 -13.20 -1.06
N THR A 54 11.52 -12.43 -0.20
CA THR A 54 11.77 -12.48 1.25
C THR A 54 11.08 -13.67 1.93
N SER A 55 11.73 -14.25 2.92
CA SER A 55 11.17 -15.28 3.80
C SER A 55 10.16 -14.74 4.82
N CYS A 56 10.10 -13.42 4.96
CA CYS A 56 9.17 -12.75 5.86
C CYS A 56 7.72 -13.16 5.59
N LYS A 57 6.96 -13.47 6.63
CA LYS A 57 5.55 -13.86 6.51
C LYS A 57 4.62 -12.66 6.43
N ASN A 58 4.98 -11.55 7.08
CA ASN A 58 4.16 -10.36 7.18
C ASN A 58 4.69 -9.27 6.25
N LYS A 59 3.97 -8.99 5.18
CA LYS A 59 4.37 -8.06 4.12
C LYS A 59 3.27 -7.06 3.87
N MET A 60 3.61 -5.77 3.88
CA MET A 60 2.64 -4.69 3.69
C MET A 60 3.10 -3.72 2.61
N ILE A 61 2.19 -3.29 1.76
CA ILE A 61 2.39 -2.20 0.81
C ILE A 61 1.36 -1.12 1.08
N PHE A 62 1.83 0.08 1.40
CA PHE A 62 1.02 1.29 1.46
C PHE A 62 1.39 2.17 0.27
N ALA A 63 0.42 2.51 -0.57
CA ALA A 63 0.68 3.33 -1.74
C ALA A 63 -0.33 4.48 -1.85
N ASP A 64 0.19 5.72 -1.69
CA ASP A 64 -0.55 6.95 -1.94
C ASP A 64 -0.13 7.51 -3.30
N ALA A 65 -0.81 7.04 -4.35
CA ALA A 65 -0.50 7.39 -5.72
C ALA A 65 -1.72 7.19 -6.64
N CYS A 66 -1.79 7.96 -7.72
CA CYS A 66 -2.77 7.72 -8.77
C CYS A 66 -2.64 6.30 -9.31
N TYR A 67 -3.76 5.69 -9.65
CA TYR A 67 -3.82 4.31 -10.18
C TYR A 67 -3.21 3.24 -9.28
N ALA A 68 -3.04 3.50 -7.97
CA ALA A 68 -2.41 2.57 -7.04
C ALA A 68 -3.08 1.18 -7.08
N GLY A 69 -4.38 1.11 -7.28
CA GLY A 69 -5.12 -0.14 -7.43
C GLY A 69 -4.63 -1.07 -8.55
N LYS A 70 -3.92 -0.54 -9.55
CA LYS A 70 -3.33 -1.35 -10.64
C LYS A 70 -2.14 -2.21 -10.21
N ILE A 71 -1.54 -1.98 -9.07
CA ILE A 71 -0.48 -2.85 -8.53
C ILE A 71 -0.96 -4.30 -8.36
N ARG A 72 -2.27 -4.50 -8.24
CA ARG A 72 -2.92 -5.81 -8.15
C ARG A 72 -2.96 -6.58 -9.45
N THR A 73 -2.97 -5.87 -10.57
CA THR A 73 -3.20 -6.46 -11.90
C THR A 73 -1.92 -6.51 -12.70
N ASN A 74 -1.63 -7.66 -13.29
CA ASN A 74 -0.55 -7.81 -14.28
C ASN A 74 -1.10 -7.48 -15.65
N GLY A 75 -1.44 -6.28 -15.97
CA GLY A 75 -1.80 -5.85 -17.32
C GLY A 75 -2.70 -6.76 -18.19
N HIS A 76 -2.75 -8.06 -17.97
CA HIS A 76 -3.49 -9.03 -18.80
C HIS A 76 -4.28 -10.14 -18.09
N ASN A 77 -4.19 -10.33 -16.75
CA ASN A 77 -5.04 -11.34 -16.07
C ASN A 77 -5.26 -11.03 -14.58
N SER A 78 -6.40 -10.46 -14.26
CA SER A 78 -6.78 -10.09 -12.89
C SER A 78 -6.91 -11.31 -11.93
N GLN A 79 -7.28 -12.49 -12.42
CA GLN A 79 -7.43 -13.69 -11.60
C GLN A 79 -6.09 -14.27 -11.14
N ASN A 80 -5.06 -14.27 -11.99
CA ASN A 80 -3.73 -14.78 -11.64
C ASN A 80 -2.96 -13.88 -10.69
N SER A 81 -3.23 -12.58 -10.68
CA SER A 81 -2.58 -11.63 -9.78
C SER A 81 -3.19 -11.65 -8.38
N MET A 82 -4.48 -11.93 -8.24
CA MET A 82 -5.11 -12.16 -6.93
C MET A 82 -4.58 -13.45 -6.26
N ALA A 83 -4.38 -14.51 -7.04
CA ALA A 83 -3.77 -15.75 -6.56
C ALA A 83 -2.31 -15.52 -6.14
N SER A 84 -1.55 -14.70 -6.88
CA SER A 84 -0.14 -14.39 -6.58
C SER A 84 0.01 -13.52 -5.33
N ALA A 85 -0.83 -12.52 -5.13
CA ALA A 85 -0.80 -11.69 -3.90
C ALA A 85 -1.21 -12.51 -2.67
N LYS A 86 -2.24 -13.36 -2.78
CA LYS A 86 -2.63 -14.31 -1.73
C LYS A 86 -1.51 -15.32 -1.42
N LYS A 87 -0.82 -15.82 -2.46
CA LYS A 87 0.27 -16.79 -2.30
C LYS A 87 1.52 -16.15 -1.70
N ALA A 88 1.76 -14.85 -1.96
CA ALA A 88 2.88 -14.09 -1.43
C ALA A 88 2.63 -13.52 -0.02
N ASN A 89 1.44 -13.66 0.53
CA ASN A 89 1.06 -13.15 1.86
C ASN A 89 1.28 -11.63 2.01
N VAL A 90 0.97 -10.86 0.97
CA VAL A 90 1.15 -9.41 0.94
C VAL A 90 -0.17 -8.71 1.19
N MET A 91 -0.19 -7.80 2.15
CA MET A 91 -1.29 -6.88 2.40
C MET A 91 -1.07 -5.58 1.62
N LEU A 92 -2.07 -5.17 0.87
CA LEU A 92 -2.03 -3.95 0.07
C LEU A 92 -3.03 -2.93 0.65
N PHE A 93 -2.52 -1.77 1.04
CA PHE A 93 -3.31 -0.58 1.36
C PHE A 93 -3.06 0.47 0.28
N LEU A 94 -4.04 0.73 -0.54
CA LEU A 94 -3.91 1.54 -1.73
C LEU A 94 -4.83 2.74 -1.65
N SER A 95 -4.33 3.92 -2.00
CA SER A 95 -5.05 5.19 -1.87
C SER A 95 -6.26 5.32 -2.80
N SER A 96 -6.25 4.58 -3.92
CA SER A 96 -7.29 4.71 -4.96
C SER A 96 -7.53 3.38 -5.67
N ARG A 97 -8.67 3.27 -6.33
CA ARG A 97 -8.96 2.18 -7.27
C ARG A 97 -8.05 2.24 -8.49
N SER A 98 -8.11 1.21 -9.33
CA SER A 98 -7.23 1.07 -10.49
C SER A 98 -7.44 2.13 -11.59
N ASN A 99 -8.55 2.84 -11.57
CA ASN A 99 -8.95 3.88 -12.51
C ASN A 99 -9.15 5.25 -11.85
N GLU A 100 -8.74 5.40 -10.59
CA GLU A 100 -8.91 6.63 -9.84
C GLU A 100 -7.57 7.32 -9.57
N MET A 101 -7.65 8.64 -9.42
CA MET A 101 -6.52 9.47 -8.98
C MET A 101 -6.48 9.54 -7.44
N SER A 102 -5.29 9.65 -6.87
CA SER A 102 -5.11 10.07 -5.50
C SER A 102 -5.15 11.60 -5.41
N ILE A 103 -5.85 12.11 -4.41
CA ILE A 103 -6.13 13.55 -4.29
C ILE A 103 -5.21 14.15 -3.23
N GLU A 104 -4.64 15.30 -3.59
CA GLU A 104 -3.87 16.18 -2.72
C GLU A 104 -4.50 17.56 -2.71
N ARG A 105 -4.39 18.27 -1.59
CA ARG A 105 -4.79 19.67 -1.47
C ARG A 105 -3.59 20.53 -1.06
N ARG A 106 -3.48 21.71 -1.63
CA ARG A 106 -2.34 22.63 -1.38
C ARG A 106 -2.19 23.08 0.07
N ASP A 107 -3.28 23.08 0.84
CA ASP A 107 -3.31 23.41 2.26
C ASP A 107 -3.00 22.21 3.18
N MET A 108 -2.75 21.05 2.62
CA MET A 108 -2.39 19.83 3.36
C MET A 108 -0.94 19.42 3.08
N LYS A 109 -0.25 18.93 4.10
CA LYS A 109 1.15 18.45 3.97
C LYS A 109 1.25 17.14 3.19
N ASN A 110 0.19 16.34 3.23
CA ASN A 110 0.14 15.00 2.63
C ASN A 110 -1.15 14.85 1.82
N GLY A 111 -1.17 13.87 0.92
CA GLY A 111 -2.39 13.42 0.27
C GLY A 111 -3.43 12.92 1.29
N PHE A 112 -4.67 12.82 0.88
CA PHE A 112 -5.77 12.45 1.76
C PHE A 112 -5.55 11.09 2.42
N PHE A 113 -5.09 10.12 1.63
CA PHE A 113 -4.82 8.77 2.13
C PHE A 113 -3.73 8.77 3.21
N THR A 114 -2.57 9.36 2.92
CA THR A 114 -1.45 9.42 3.88
C THR A 114 -1.84 10.18 5.15
N THR A 115 -2.63 11.24 5.04
CA THR A 115 -3.12 12.00 6.20
C THR A 115 -3.92 11.09 7.14
N TYR A 116 -4.92 10.38 6.63
CA TYR A 116 -5.72 9.47 7.45
C TYR A 116 -4.96 8.23 7.91
N LEU A 117 -4.03 7.72 7.09
CA LEU A 117 -3.14 6.61 7.49
C LEU A 117 -2.32 6.98 8.73
N VAL A 118 -1.68 8.14 8.72
CA VAL A 118 -0.87 8.61 9.87
C VAL A 118 -1.75 8.87 11.11
N GLN A 119 -2.92 9.48 10.93
CA GLN A 119 -3.85 9.69 12.04
C GLN A 119 -4.36 8.36 12.62
N GLY A 120 -4.71 7.41 11.76
CA GLY A 120 -5.14 6.08 12.16
C GLY A 120 -4.09 5.35 12.97
N LEU A 121 -2.84 5.30 12.47
CA LEU A 121 -1.70 4.66 13.14
C LEU A 121 -1.32 5.33 14.47
N ARG A 122 -1.68 6.59 14.67
CA ARG A 122 -1.48 7.31 15.94
C ARG A 122 -2.60 7.09 16.97
N GLY A 123 -3.46 6.12 16.75
CA GLY A 123 -4.52 5.74 17.67
C GLY A 123 -5.93 6.08 17.17
N GLY A 124 -6.07 6.90 16.13
CA GLY A 124 -7.39 7.29 15.62
C GLY A 124 -8.22 6.12 15.07
N ALA A 125 -7.57 5.04 14.67
CA ALA A 125 -8.22 3.86 14.13
C ALA A 125 -8.63 2.82 15.19
N ASP A 126 -8.19 2.95 16.44
CA ASP A 126 -8.57 2.06 17.55
C ASP A 126 -10.04 2.27 17.94
N ALA A 127 -10.92 1.58 17.23
CA ALA A 127 -12.37 1.76 17.39
C ALA A 127 -12.93 1.11 18.66
N ASN A 128 -12.36 -0.01 19.08
CA ASN A 128 -12.78 -0.76 20.25
C ASN A 128 -12.07 -0.35 21.55
N ARG A 129 -11.03 0.51 21.45
CA ARG A 129 -10.21 1.04 22.55
C ARG A 129 -9.42 -0.03 23.31
N ASP A 130 -9.01 -1.09 22.60
CA ASP A 130 -8.17 -2.14 23.17
C ASP A 130 -6.67 -1.86 23.11
N ARG A 131 -6.28 -0.70 22.56
CA ARG A 131 -4.91 -0.22 22.31
C ARG A 131 -4.17 -0.99 21.22
N THR A 132 -4.89 -1.76 20.44
CA THR A 132 -4.35 -2.47 19.28
C THR A 132 -5.07 -1.97 18.02
N ILE A 133 -4.33 -1.63 16.98
CA ILE A 133 -4.92 -1.21 15.71
C ILE A 133 -4.80 -2.37 14.74
N THR A 134 -5.91 -3.04 14.50
CA THR A 134 -5.97 -4.10 13.50
C THR A 134 -5.96 -3.53 12.08
N ALA A 135 -5.55 -4.33 11.11
CA ALA A 135 -5.60 -3.95 9.69
C ALA A 135 -7.01 -3.53 9.24
N LYS A 136 -8.04 -4.19 9.77
CA LYS A 136 -9.44 -3.88 9.47
C LYS A 136 -9.87 -2.52 10.02
N GLU A 137 -9.50 -2.21 11.25
CA GLU A 137 -9.79 -0.92 11.88
C GLU A 137 -9.07 0.22 11.14
N LEU A 138 -7.77 0.03 10.87
CA LEU A 138 -6.97 0.98 10.11
C LEU A 138 -7.61 1.25 8.74
N PHE A 139 -7.99 0.20 8.01
CA PHE A 139 -8.63 0.36 6.71
C PHE A 139 -9.97 1.06 6.81
N SER A 140 -10.83 0.68 7.75
CA SER A 140 -12.14 1.30 7.95
C SER A 140 -12.03 2.78 8.25
N TYR A 141 -11.07 3.16 9.09
CA TYR A 141 -10.78 4.54 9.44
C TYR A 141 -10.31 5.35 8.23
N VAL A 142 -9.28 4.84 7.53
CA VAL A 142 -8.72 5.50 6.35
C VAL A 142 -9.76 5.62 5.24
N HIS A 143 -10.46 4.55 4.93
CA HIS A 143 -11.47 4.51 3.87
C HIS A 143 -12.60 5.52 4.11
N SER A 144 -13.17 5.52 5.31
CA SER A 144 -14.26 6.45 5.66
C SER A 144 -13.80 7.91 5.63
N GLY A 145 -12.61 8.19 6.16
CA GLY A 145 -12.04 9.53 6.19
C GLY A 145 -11.74 10.07 4.79
N VAL A 146 -11.12 9.26 3.95
CA VAL A 146 -10.77 9.67 2.57
C VAL A 146 -12.02 9.87 1.73
N ILE A 147 -13.01 8.97 1.79
CA ILE A 147 -14.28 9.14 1.06
C ILE A 147 -14.98 10.44 1.46
N LYS A 148 -15.07 10.70 2.75
CA LYS A 148 -15.70 11.94 3.26
C LYS A 148 -14.94 13.18 2.78
N LEU A 149 -13.63 13.21 2.94
CA LEU A 149 -12.80 14.37 2.59
C LEU A 149 -12.75 14.62 1.08
N SER A 150 -12.71 13.56 0.28
CA SER A 150 -12.71 13.63 -1.19
C SER A 150 -14.09 13.85 -1.80
N ARG A 151 -15.14 13.95 -1.00
CA ARG A 151 -16.54 13.99 -1.48
C ARG A 151 -16.86 12.82 -2.43
N ASN A 152 -16.46 11.63 -2.04
CA ASN A 152 -16.67 10.39 -2.81
C ASN A 152 -15.91 10.32 -4.16
N MET A 153 -14.82 11.09 -4.31
CA MET A 153 -14.02 11.06 -5.53
C MET A 153 -12.81 10.12 -5.45
N GLN A 154 -12.42 9.69 -4.24
CA GLN A 154 -11.30 8.78 -4.02
C GLN A 154 -11.71 7.65 -3.10
N HIS A 155 -11.44 6.42 -3.51
CA HIS A 155 -11.81 5.21 -2.78
C HIS A 155 -10.58 4.38 -2.46
N PRO A 156 -10.04 4.46 -1.24
CA PRO A 156 -9.01 3.54 -0.80
C PRO A 156 -9.45 2.09 -0.91
N VAL A 157 -8.54 1.21 -1.24
CA VAL A 157 -8.81 -0.23 -1.34
C VAL A 157 -7.79 -1.01 -0.53
N MET A 158 -8.24 -2.09 0.08
CA MET A 158 -7.40 -3.03 0.81
C MET A 158 -7.53 -4.42 0.20
N TRP A 159 -6.40 -5.10 0.04
CA TRP A 159 -6.34 -6.45 -0.51
C TRP A 159 -5.27 -7.26 0.19
N GLY A 160 -5.48 -8.56 0.25
CA GLY A 160 -4.52 -9.49 0.80
C GLY A 160 -5.16 -10.46 1.78
N LYS A 161 -4.34 -11.36 2.30
CA LYS A 161 -4.68 -12.28 3.36
C LYS A 161 -4.03 -11.74 4.63
N PHE A 162 -4.81 -11.42 5.63
CA PHE A 162 -4.31 -10.98 6.93
C PHE A 162 -5.04 -11.77 8.02
N SER A 163 -4.32 -12.07 9.08
CA SER A 163 -4.93 -12.54 10.32
C SER A 163 -5.58 -11.34 11.03
N ASN A 164 -6.59 -11.61 11.85
CA ASN A 164 -7.20 -10.55 12.68
C ASN A 164 -6.23 -9.97 13.71
N ASP A 165 -5.06 -10.59 13.87
CA ASP A 165 -4.04 -10.24 14.85
C ASP A 165 -2.91 -9.37 14.27
N MET A 166 -3.09 -8.82 13.06
CA MET A 166 -2.17 -7.87 12.41
C MET A 166 -2.79 -6.50 12.35
#